data_4f343b6c0972b610f3c7560e57a4aaad
#
_entry.id   4f343b6c0972b610f3c7560e57a4aaad
#
_cell.length_a   1.000
_cell.length_b   1.000
_cell.length_c   1.000
_cell.angle_alpha   90.00
_cell.angle_beta   90.00
_cell.angle_gamma   90.00
#
_symmetry.space_group_name_H-M   'P 1'
#
loop_
_entity.id
_entity.type
_entity.pdbx_description
1 polymer ?
#
loop_
_entity_poly.entity_id
_entity_poly.type
_entity_poly.pdbx_seq_one_letter_code
_entity_poly.pdbx_strand_id
1 'polypeptide(L)'
;MRVAFSLWCILCQNKEHVYHIKYMIVSQYREGIYMNVQDLVKYMLLATITVIPTISNAQPISDYIRQYNPEQADYIGSVIEDKGAKYNIDPRFLASVFSIESKFNNNAVSSAGAMGIAQLMPDTASGLGVDSSTIEGNIEGGAKYIREMLDTYGGDYNLALAAYNAGPGNVSTYVPSYTADYVNSVQNEYSTIGGYISSYGSKYTNTTVDPDRAKKEQLLKLLQLKKLEELRAYQSRTR
;
A
#
# COMPACT_ATOMS: atom_id res chain seq x y z
N MET A 1 -26.35 6.97 28.65
CA MET A 1 -25.11 6.30 29.05
C MET A 1 -24.70 5.10 28.19
N ARG A 2 -25.60 4.21 27.75
CA ARG A 2 -25.22 3.04 26.91
C ARG A 2 -24.70 3.39 25.50
N VAL A 3 -25.20 4.47 24.88
CA VAL A 3 -24.76 4.91 23.54
C VAL A 3 -23.33 5.49 23.56
N ALA A 4 -22.94 6.17 24.65
CA ALA A 4 -21.59 6.71 24.81
C ALA A 4 -20.52 5.63 24.97
N PHE A 5 -20.88 4.48 25.56
CA PHE A 5 -19.96 3.36 25.77
C PHE A 5 -19.67 2.59 24.48
N SER A 6 -20.67 2.47 23.58
CA SER A 6 -20.48 1.81 22.27
C SER A 6 -19.62 2.67 21.32
N LEU A 7 -19.77 3.99 21.35
CA LEU A 7 -18.93 4.93 20.59
C LEU A 7 -17.47 4.94 21.10
N TRP A 8 -17.27 4.78 22.42
CA TRP A 8 -15.93 4.73 22.99
C TRP A 8 -15.16 3.46 22.59
N CYS A 9 -15.87 2.33 22.42
CA CYS A 9 -15.25 1.07 21.99
C CYS A 9 -14.77 1.11 20.55
N ILE A 10 -15.48 1.83 19.66
CA ILE A 10 -15.11 2.01 18.24
C ILE A 10 -13.89 2.96 18.09
N LEU A 11 -13.80 3.97 18.96
CA LEU A 11 -12.69 4.93 18.96
C LEU A 11 -11.39 4.35 19.54
N CYS A 12 -11.46 3.31 20.40
CA CYS A 12 -10.28 2.67 20.98
C CYS A 12 -9.48 1.76 20.04
N GLN A 13 -9.99 1.45 18.85
CA GLN A 13 -9.28 0.60 17.89
C GLN A 13 -8.12 1.31 17.18
N ASN A 14 -8.07 2.64 17.21
CA ASN A 14 -6.98 3.39 16.59
C ASN A 14 -6.20 4.22 17.61
N LYS A 15 -5.12 3.65 18.15
CA LYS A 15 -4.28 4.25 19.22
C LYS A 15 -3.74 5.65 18.88
N GLU A 16 -3.42 5.91 17.63
CA GLU A 16 -2.88 7.20 17.18
C GLU A 16 -3.90 8.34 17.29
N HIS A 17 -5.16 8.07 16.97
CA HIS A 17 -6.22 9.08 17.03
C HIS A 17 -6.65 9.43 18.46
N VAL A 18 -6.62 8.45 19.36
CA VAL A 18 -6.87 8.69 20.79
C VAL A 18 -5.80 9.58 21.40
N TYR A 19 -4.54 9.44 20.98
CA TYR A 19 -3.45 10.34 21.41
C TYR A 19 -3.63 11.77 20.90
N HIS A 20 -4.04 11.97 19.65
CA HIS A 20 -4.28 13.31 19.10
C HIS A 20 -5.43 14.04 19.79
N ILE A 21 -6.54 13.36 20.04
CA ILE A 21 -7.69 13.94 20.75
C ILE A 21 -7.32 14.25 22.20
N LYS A 22 -6.59 13.35 22.87
CA LYS A 22 -6.12 13.54 24.24
C LYS A 22 -5.15 14.71 24.33
N TYR A 23 -4.26 14.87 23.36
CA TYR A 23 -3.30 15.99 23.31
C TYR A 23 -4.00 17.33 23.06
N MET A 24 -5.00 17.38 22.18
CA MET A 24 -5.81 18.58 21.94
C MET A 24 -6.60 19.01 23.17
N ILE A 25 -7.25 18.07 23.86
CA ILE A 25 -8.01 18.36 25.09
C ILE A 25 -7.06 18.86 26.19
N VAL A 26 -5.90 18.25 26.36
CA VAL A 26 -4.92 18.62 27.40
C VAL A 26 -4.26 19.96 27.08
N SER A 27 -3.99 20.29 25.80
CA SER A 27 -3.40 21.59 25.43
C SER A 27 -4.35 22.75 25.68
N GLN A 28 -5.64 22.57 25.42
CA GLN A 28 -6.67 23.59 25.68
C GLN A 28 -6.93 23.79 27.17
N TYR A 29 -6.86 22.71 27.96
CA TYR A 29 -6.97 22.79 29.41
C TYR A 29 -5.79 23.56 30.05
N ARG A 30 -4.63 23.51 29.41
CA ARG A 30 -3.41 24.25 29.86
C ARG A 30 -3.48 25.74 29.59
N GLU A 31 -4.31 26.18 28.64
CA GLU A 31 -4.53 27.58 28.27
C GLU A 31 -5.72 28.22 28.98
N GLY A 32 -6.35 27.50 29.93
CA GLY A 32 -7.46 28.04 30.75
C GLY A 32 -8.78 28.23 30.00
N ILE A 33 -8.91 27.63 28.82
CA ILE A 33 -10.13 27.71 28.02
C ILE A 33 -11.10 26.61 28.46
N TYR A 34 -12.13 26.95 29.21
CA TYR A 34 -13.20 26.03 29.56
C TYR A 34 -14.12 25.82 28.36
N MET A 35 -13.98 24.70 27.67
CA MET A 35 -14.93 24.31 26.64
C MET A 35 -16.26 23.88 27.28
N ASN A 36 -17.37 24.42 26.81
CA ASN A 36 -18.70 23.93 27.21
C ASN A 36 -19.00 22.59 26.56
N VAL A 37 -19.98 21.87 27.12
CA VAL A 37 -20.33 20.50 26.65
C VAL A 37 -20.78 20.50 25.18
N GLN A 38 -21.36 21.59 24.70
CA GLN A 38 -21.81 21.72 23.31
C GLN A 38 -20.63 21.85 22.34
N ASP A 39 -19.58 22.58 22.72
CA ASP A 39 -18.37 22.68 21.92
C ASP A 39 -17.61 21.35 21.89
N LEU A 40 -17.57 20.62 23.00
CA LEU A 40 -17.01 19.28 23.09
C LEU A 40 -17.74 18.31 22.15
N VAL A 41 -19.07 18.34 22.13
CA VAL A 41 -19.90 17.53 21.21
C VAL A 41 -19.70 17.95 19.76
N LYS A 42 -19.55 19.23 19.47
CA LYS A 42 -19.28 19.76 18.14
C LYS A 42 -17.92 19.33 17.61
N TYR A 43 -16.88 19.36 18.46
CA TYR A 43 -15.56 18.86 18.12
C TYR A 43 -15.52 17.33 17.99
N MET A 44 -16.26 16.59 18.81
CA MET A 44 -16.44 15.15 18.65
C MET A 44 -17.18 14.79 17.36
N LEU A 45 -18.23 15.53 16.99
CA LEU A 45 -18.91 15.38 15.72
C LEU A 45 -18.04 15.74 14.52
N LEU A 46 -17.27 16.81 14.58
CA LEU A 46 -16.27 17.17 13.57
C LEU A 46 -15.17 16.11 13.45
N ALA A 47 -14.68 15.60 14.57
CA ALA A 47 -13.70 14.51 14.58
C ALA A 47 -14.28 13.21 14.02
N THR A 48 -15.56 12.91 14.24
CA THR A 48 -16.22 11.72 13.64
C THR A 48 -16.48 11.89 12.15
N ILE A 49 -16.72 13.12 11.67
CA ILE A 49 -16.87 13.41 10.23
C ILE A 49 -15.51 13.37 9.50
N THR A 50 -14.42 13.76 10.16
CA THR A 50 -13.07 13.67 9.62
C THR A 50 -12.45 12.27 9.75
N VAL A 51 -13.01 11.43 10.60
CA VAL A 51 -12.70 10.00 10.82
C VAL A 51 -13.82 9.11 10.24
N ILE A 52 -14.63 9.59 9.30
CA ILE A 52 -15.11 8.63 8.32
C ILE A 52 -13.81 8.16 7.68
N PRO A 53 -13.33 6.89 7.93
CA PRO A 53 -12.32 6.37 7.05
C PRO A 53 -12.93 6.66 5.68
N THR A 54 -12.23 7.34 4.81
CA THR A 54 -12.39 7.08 3.41
C THR A 54 -12.26 5.57 3.39
N ILE A 55 -13.38 4.87 3.45
CA ILE A 55 -13.47 3.52 2.94
C ILE A 55 -13.00 3.79 1.53
N SER A 56 -11.69 3.64 1.34
CA SER A 56 -11.17 3.62 0.01
C SER A 56 -12.03 2.55 -0.61
N ASN A 57 -12.76 2.89 -1.66
CA ASN A 57 -13.39 1.91 -2.53
C ASN A 57 -12.28 1.13 -3.25
N ALA A 58 -11.26 0.72 -2.50
CA ALA A 58 -10.28 -0.23 -2.95
C ALA A 58 -11.08 -1.52 -3.13
N GLN A 59 -11.37 -1.82 -4.37
CA GLN A 59 -11.99 -3.07 -4.76
C GLN A 59 -11.18 -4.19 -4.08
N PRO A 60 -11.84 -5.19 -3.48
CA PRO A 60 -11.13 -6.36 -2.97
C PRO A 60 -10.20 -6.92 -4.03
N ILE A 61 -9.00 -7.32 -3.64
CA ILE A 61 -8.03 -7.89 -4.57
C ILE A 61 -8.65 -9.08 -5.34
N SER A 62 -9.54 -9.82 -4.69
CA SER A 62 -10.27 -10.92 -5.32
C SER A 62 -11.12 -10.48 -6.52
N ASP A 63 -11.71 -9.27 -6.51
CA ASP A 63 -12.48 -8.76 -7.64
C ASP A 63 -11.58 -8.49 -8.86
N TYR A 64 -10.36 -8.02 -8.62
CA TYR A 64 -9.37 -7.87 -9.67
C TYR A 64 -8.91 -9.23 -10.21
N ILE A 65 -8.60 -10.19 -9.34
CA ILE A 65 -8.18 -11.55 -9.70
C ILE A 65 -9.26 -12.27 -10.49
N ARG A 66 -10.55 -12.05 -10.18
CA ARG A 66 -11.70 -12.68 -10.82
C ARG A 66 -11.79 -12.42 -12.33
N GLN A 67 -11.16 -11.34 -12.81
CA GLN A 67 -11.09 -11.04 -14.25
C GLN A 67 -10.22 -12.06 -15.01
N TYR A 68 -9.30 -12.72 -14.32
CA TYR A 68 -8.31 -13.66 -14.91
C TYR A 68 -8.53 -15.10 -14.44
N ASN A 69 -8.87 -15.28 -13.17
CA ASN A 69 -9.11 -16.59 -12.54
C ASN A 69 -10.38 -16.54 -11.69
N PRO A 70 -11.56 -16.61 -12.33
CA PRO A 70 -12.83 -16.44 -11.62
C PRO A 70 -13.13 -17.53 -10.59
N GLU A 71 -12.66 -18.77 -10.85
CA GLU A 71 -12.96 -19.91 -9.99
C GLU A 71 -12.20 -19.87 -8.66
N GLN A 72 -10.99 -19.34 -8.64
CA GLN A 72 -10.10 -19.35 -7.48
C GLN A 72 -9.82 -17.95 -6.92
N ALA A 73 -10.49 -16.92 -7.44
CA ALA A 73 -10.22 -15.51 -7.11
C ALA A 73 -10.24 -15.22 -5.62
N ASP A 74 -11.25 -15.70 -4.89
CA ASP A 74 -11.39 -15.44 -3.46
C ASP A 74 -10.31 -16.15 -2.64
N TYR A 75 -9.97 -17.38 -3.03
CA TYR A 75 -8.91 -18.13 -2.37
C TYR A 75 -7.53 -17.48 -2.63
N ILE A 76 -7.19 -17.22 -3.89
CA ILE A 76 -5.93 -16.57 -4.26
C ILE A 76 -5.82 -15.19 -3.59
N GLY A 77 -6.89 -14.40 -3.59
CA GLY A 77 -6.93 -13.09 -2.94
C GLY A 77 -6.64 -13.19 -1.45
N SER A 78 -7.29 -14.11 -0.75
CA SER A 78 -7.07 -14.31 0.70
C SER A 78 -5.64 -14.75 1.01
N VAL A 79 -5.03 -15.62 0.18
CA VAL A 79 -3.64 -16.04 0.34
C VAL A 79 -2.69 -14.87 0.10
N ILE A 80 -2.92 -14.04 -0.92
CA ILE A 80 -2.11 -12.85 -1.19
C ILE A 80 -2.16 -11.86 -0.02
N GLU A 81 -3.35 -11.63 0.55
CA GLU A 81 -3.52 -10.77 1.73
C GLU A 81 -2.77 -11.31 2.95
N ASP A 82 -2.88 -12.61 3.23
CA ASP A 82 -2.15 -13.27 4.33
C ASP A 82 -0.62 -13.15 4.16
N LYS A 83 -0.10 -13.47 2.95
CA LYS A 83 1.34 -13.40 2.70
C LYS A 83 1.84 -11.95 2.63
N GLY A 84 1.05 -11.04 2.12
CA GLY A 84 1.35 -9.60 2.18
C GLY A 84 1.53 -9.10 3.62
N ALA A 85 0.60 -9.46 4.50
CA ALA A 85 0.70 -9.15 5.92
C ALA A 85 1.93 -9.84 6.57
N LYS A 86 2.14 -11.12 6.29
CA LYS A 86 3.27 -11.90 6.83
C LYS A 86 4.63 -11.30 6.48
N TYR A 87 4.81 -10.87 5.23
CA TYR A 87 6.09 -10.35 4.72
C TYR A 87 6.17 -8.82 4.70
N ASN A 88 5.17 -8.12 5.27
CA ASN A 88 5.07 -6.66 5.29
C ASN A 88 5.22 -6.03 3.90
N ILE A 89 4.41 -6.53 2.97
CA ILE A 89 4.31 -6.05 1.58
C ILE A 89 2.84 -5.73 1.30
N ASP A 90 2.57 -4.62 0.59
CA ASP A 90 1.19 -4.32 0.16
C ASP A 90 0.64 -5.48 -0.68
N PRO A 91 -0.47 -6.11 -0.28
CA PRO A 91 -1.06 -7.22 -1.03
C PRO A 91 -1.39 -6.87 -2.49
N ARG A 92 -1.72 -5.61 -2.78
CA ARG A 92 -1.97 -5.14 -4.15
C ARG A 92 -0.69 -5.12 -4.99
N PHE A 93 0.46 -4.85 -4.34
CA PHE A 93 1.75 -4.94 -5.00
C PHE A 93 2.08 -6.39 -5.36
N LEU A 94 1.88 -7.34 -4.44
CA LEU A 94 2.01 -8.76 -4.75
C LEU A 94 1.07 -9.18 -5.89
N ALA A 95 -0.19 -8.76 -5.84
CA ALA A 95 -1.15 -9.07 -6.90
C ALA A 95 -0.72 -8.50 -8.25
N SER A 96 -0.11 -7.31 -8.30
CA SER A 96 0.39 -6.73 -9.55
C SER A 96 1.55 -7.53 -10.14
N VAL A 97 2.48 -7.99 -9.30
CA VAL A 97 3.56 -8.89 -9.74
C VAL A 97 2.97 -10.19 -10.29
N PHE A 98 2.12 -10.85 -9.54
CA PHE A 98 1.55 -12.15 -9.95
C PHE A 98 0.61 -12.05 -11.16
N SER A 99 -0.02 -10.89 -11.36
CA SER A 99 -0.76 -10.59 -12.59
C SER A 99 0.17 -10.56 -13.80
N ILE A 100 1.32 -9.90 -13.71
CA ILE A 100 2.29 -9.83 -14.81
C ILE A 100 2.95 -11.19 -15.06
N GLU A 101 3.24 -11.94 -13.99
CA GLU A 101 3.90 -13.24 -14.10
C GLU A 101 3.04 -14.30 -14.81
N SER A 102 1.79 -14.45 -14.43
CA SER A 102 0.98 -15.58 -14.90
C SER A 102 -0.50 -15.28 -15.11
N LYS A 103 -0.98 -14.06 -14.82
CA LYS A 103 -2.41 -13.76 -14.70
C LYS A 103 -3.10 -14.68 -13.69
N PHE A 104 -2.43 -14.96 -12.58
CA PHE A 104 -2.89 -15.85 -11.49
C PHE A 104 -3.14 -17.30 -11.93
N ASN A 105 -2.44 -17.77 -12.95
CA ASN A 105 -2.54 -19.16 -13.42
C ASN A 105 -1.56 -20.05 -12.65
N ASN A 106 -2.09 -20.88 -11.73
CA ASN A 106 -1.27 -21.82 -10.96
C ASN A 106 -0.61 -22.91 -11.81
N ASN A 107 -1.11 -23.17 -13.01
CA ASN A 107 -0.57 -24.19 -13.92
C ASN A 107 0.37 -23.59 -14.97
N ALA A 108 0.71 -22.31 -14.87
CA ALA A 108 1.61 -21.66 -15.81
C ALA A 108 3.03 -22.25 -15.68
N VAL A 109 3.63 -22.58 -16.83
CA VAL A 109 5.03 -23.00 -16.91
C VAL A 109 5.69 -22.23 -18.04
N SER A 110 6.76 -21.50 -17.73
CA SER A 110 7.52 -20.76 -18.72
C SER A 110 8.45 -21.68 -19.53
N SER A 111 8.96 -21.18 -20.65
CA SER A 111 9.98 -21.90 -21.44
C SER A 111 11.27 -22.13 -20.68
N ALA A 112 11.57 -21.34 -19.65
CA ALA A 112 12.72 -21.49 -18.76
C ALA A 112 12.45 -22.42 -17.57
N GLY A 113 11.20 -22.91 -17.42
CA GLY A 113 10.82 -23.80 -16.32
C GLY A 113 10.33 -23.09 -15.05
N ALA A 114 10.09 -21.79 -15.09
CA ALA A 114 9.42 -21.08 -13.98
C ALA A 114 7.96 -21.53 -13.87
N MET A 115 7.45 -21.68 -12.65
CA MET A 115 6.17 -22.33 -12.38
C MET A 115 5.21 -21.49 -11.54
N GLY A 116 3.93 -21.66 -11.83
CA GLY A 116 2.81 -21.22 -11.02
C GLY A 116 2.51 -19.73 -11.09
N ILE A 117 1.71 -19.26 -10.14
CA ILE A 117 1.21 -17.88 -10.05
C ILE A 117 2.35 -16.86 -10.01
N ALA A 118 3.38 -17.15 -9.21
CA ALA A 118 4.53 -16.26 -8.99
C ALA A 118 5.71 -16.55 -9.94
N GLN A 119 5.57 -17.50 -10.87
CA GLN A 119 6.62 -17.91 -11.82
C GLN A 119 7.97 -18.16 -11.13
N LEU A 120 7.98 -19.00 -10.09
CA LEU A 120 9.20 -19.35 -9.38
C LEU A 120 10.00 -20.40 -10.15
N MET A 121 11.28 -20.18 -10.27
CA MET A 121 12.22 -21.23 -10.70
C MET A 121 12.29 -22.33 -9.62
N PRO A 122 12.39 -23.62 -10.00
CA PRO A 122 12.46 -24.73 -9.05
C PRO A 122 13.57 -24.57 -8.00
N ASP A 123 14.74 -24.11 -8.40
CA ASP A 123 15.87 -23.88 -7.49
C ASP A 123 15.57 -22.76 -6.52
N THR A 124 14.88 -21.71 -6.98
CA THR A 124 14.45 -20.59 -6.10
C THR A 124 13.42 -21.10 -5.09
N ALA A 125 12.41 -21.85 -5.51
CA ALA A 125 11.40 -22.42 -4.61
C ALA A 125 12.04 -23.33 -3.55
N SER A 126 12.98 -24.19 -3.99
CA SER A 126 13.75 -25.07 -3.10
C SER A 126 14.58 -24.27 -2.10
N GLY A 127 15.31 -23.26 -2.54
CA GLY A 127 16.10 -22.38 -1.68
C GLY A 127 15.26 -21.61 -0.66
N LEU A 128 14.02 -21.24 -1.02
CA LEU A 128 13.06 -20.60 -0.15
C LEU A 128 12.35 -21.58 0.81
N GLY A 129 12.46 -22.90 0.57
CA GLY A 129 11.83 -23.93 1.36
C GLY A 129 10.30 -23.97 1.22
N VAL A 130 9.78 -23.69 0.01
CA VAL A 130 8.35 -23.68 -0.29
C VAL A 130 7.98 -24.77 -1.30
N ASP A 131 6.76 -25.28 -1.21
CA ASP A 131 6.17 -26.15 -2.22
C ASP A 131 5.48 -25.31 -3.30
N SER A 132 6.20 -25.00 -4.37
CA SER A 132 5.69 -24.17 -5.47
C SER A 132 4.64 -24.86 -6.35
N SER A 133 4.32 -26.14 -6.11
CA SER A 133 3.25 -26.85 -6.82
C SER A 133 1.85 -26.48 -6.31
N THR A 134 1.75 -25.96 -5.10
CA THR A 134 0.49 -25.49 -4.50
C THR A 134 0.31 -24.00 -4.70
N ILE A 135 -0.96 -23.54 -4.77
CA ILE A 135 -1.26 -22.10 -4.83
C ILE A 135 -0.65 -21.35 -3.66
N GLU A 136 -0.86 -21.86 -2.46
CA GLU A 136 -0.38 -21.22 -1.23
C GLU A 136 1.16 -21.17 -1.18
N GLY A 137 1.83 -22.28 -1.44
CA GLY A 137 3.29 -22.34 -1.40
C GLY A 137 3.95 -21.53 -2.52
N ASN A 138 3.32 -21.44 -3.70
CA ASN A 138 3.80 -20.63 -4.81
C ASN A 138 3.68 -19.13 -4.52
N ILE A 139 2.52 -18.67 -4.00
CA ILE A 139 2.32 -17.28 -3.58
C ILE A 139 3.22 -16.93 -2.38
N GLU A 140 3.37 -17.83 -1.41
CA GLU A 140 4.28 -17.62 -0.28
C GLU A 140 5.73 -17.46 -0.76
N GLY A 141 6.18 -18.32 -1.66
CA GLY A 141 7.52 -18.22 -2.22
C GLY A 141 7.74 -16.92 -2.98
N GLY A 142 6.78 -16.48 -3.80
CA GLY A 142 6.84 -15.20 -4.49
C GLY A 142 6.92 -14.02 -3.53
N ALA A 143 6.08 -14.00 -2.49
CA ALA A 143 6.10 -12.94 -1.48
C ALA A 143 7.42 -12.92 -0.68
N LYS A 144 7.93 -14.09 -0.28
CA LYS A 144 9.22 -14.23 0.40
C LYS A 144 10.37 -13.74 -0.48
N TYR A 145 10.38 -14.13 -1.75
CA TYR A 145 11.42 -13.70 -2.69
C TYR A 145 11.41 -12.20 -2.96
N ILE A 146 10.23 -11.59 -3.11
CA ILE A 146 10.10 -10.12 -3.20
C ILE A 146 10.63 -9.46 -1.93
N ARG A 147 10.33 -10.00 -0.74
CA ARG A 147 10.84 -9.46 0.52
C ARG A 147 12.36 -9.49 0.57
N GLU A 148 12.97 -10.60 0.20
CA GLU A 148 14.43 -10.74 0.12
C GLU A 148 15.04 -9.73 -0.86
N MET A 149 14.40 -9.48 -2.02
CA MET A 149 14.85 -8.45 -2.95
C MET A 149 14.71 -7.04 -2.38
N LEU A 150 13.60 -6.72 -1.73
CA LEU A 150 13.42 -5.43 -1.07
C LEU A 150 14.47 -5.20 0.03
N ASP A 151 14.78 -6.22 0.81
CA ASP A 151 15.81 -6.12 1.86
C ASP A 151 17.21 -5.94 1.25
N THR A 152 17.51 -6.66 0.17
CA THR A 152 18.78 -6.57 -0.56
C THR A 152 19.01 -5.19 -1.16
N TYR A 153 17.96 -4.58 -1.68
CA TYR A 153 18.03 -3.27 -2.38
C TYR A 153 17.53 -2.11 -1.53
N GLY A 154 17.54 -2.23 -0.19
CA GLY A 154 17.24 -1.13 0.74
C GLY A 154 15.82 -0.57 0.61
N GLY A 155 14.85 -1.39 0.20
CA GLY A 155 13.46 -1.00 -0.01
C GLY A 155 13.15 -0.35 -1.36
N ASP A 156 14.10 -0.33 -2.29
CA ASP A 156 13.84 0.16 -3.65
C ASP A 156 13.04 -0.87 -4.45
N TYR A 157 11.77 -0.55 -4.68
CA TYR A 157 10.84 -1.41 -5.40
C TYR A 157 11.24 -1.65 -6.86
N ASN A 158 11.88 -0.69 -7.52
CA ASN A 158 12.27 -0.84 -8.92
C ASN A 158 13.44 -1.81 -9.07
N LEU A 159 14.43 -1.68 -8.18
CA LEU A 159 15.56 -2.61 -8.12
C LEU A 159 15.12 -4.00 -7.67
N ALA A 160 14.20 -4.08 -6.71
CA ALA A 160 13.65 -5.36 -6.25
C ALA A 160 12.87 -6.07 -7.37
N LEU A 161 12.05 -5.36 -8.15
CA LEU A 161 11.35 -5.92 -9.32
C LEU A 161 12.31 -6.35 -10.42
N ALA A 162 13.33 -5.53 -10.73
CA ALA A 162 14.35 -5.90 -11.69
C ALA A 162 15.08 -7.19 -11.27
N ALA A 163 15.40 -7.31 -9.98
CA ALA A 163 16.07 -8.48 -9.42
C ALA A 163 15.15 -9.71 -9.34
N TYR A 164 13.86 -9.52 -9.08
CA TYR A 164 12.87 -10.59 -9.16
C TYR A 164 12.84 -11.22 -10.56
N ASN A 165 12.81 -10.36 -11.58
CA ASN A 165 12.73 -10.80 -12.98
C ASN A 165 14.04 -11.35 -13.52
N ALA A 166 15.16 -10.70 -13.24
CA ALA A 166 16.46 -11.05 -13.85
C ALA A 166 17.35 -11.93 -12.95
N GLY A 167 17.00 -12.08 -11.67
CA GLY A 167 17.87 -12.60 -10.64
C GLY A 167 18.77 -11.52 -10.02
N PRO A 168 19.05 -11.60 -8.70
CA PRO A 168 19.78 -10.55 -7.97
C PRO A 168 21.21 -10.35 -8.45
N GLY A 169 21.86 -11.39 -8.96
CA GLY A 169 23.22 -11.31 -9.52
C GLY A 169 23.35 -10.43 -10.76
N ASN A 170 22.24 -10.08 -11.40
CA ASN A 170 22.21 -9.30 -12.64
C ASN A 170 21.77 -7.84 -12.42
N VAL A 171 21.49 -7.43 -11.17
CA VAL A 171 21.05 -6.10 -10.81
C VAL A 171 22.05 -5.49 -9.81
N SER A 172 22.41 -4.22 -10.01
CA SER A 172 23.31 -3.51 -9.11
C SER A 172 22.63 -2.27 -8.52
N THR A 173 23.05 -1.07 -8.90
CA THR A 173 22.51 0.21 -8.40
C THR A 173 21.55 0.89 -9.36
N TYR A 174 21.23 0.25 -10.47
CA TYR A 174 20.31 0.74 -11.50
C TYR A 174 19.46 -0.41 -12.06
N VAL A 175 18.31 -0.06 -12.60
CA VAL A 175 17.43 -1.00 -13.31
C VAL A 175 18.03 -1.30 -14.68
N PRO A 176 18.41 -2.56 -14.98
CA PRO A 176 18.90 -2.91 -16.30
C PRO A 176 17.85 -2.64 -17.38
N SER A 177 18.28 -2.14 -18.55
CA SER A 177 17.34 -1.75 -19.61
C SER A 177 16.42 -2.90 -20.09
N TYR A 178 16.91 -4.12 -20.05
CA TYR A 178 16.14 -5.31 -20.45
C TYR A 178 15.07 -5.73 -19.42
N THR A 179 15.09 -5.19 -18.20
CA THR A 179 14.05 -5.38 -17.19
C THR A 179 13.11 -4.19 -17.06
N ALA A 180 13.39 -3.07 -17.73
CA ALA A 180 12.64 -1.83 -17.58
C ALA A 180 11.16 -1.99 -17.94
N ASP A 181 10.85 -2.72 -19.02
CA ASP A 181 9.47 -2.96 -19.45
C ASP A 181 8.70 -3.81 -18.42
N TYR A 182 9.36 -4.79 -17.79
CA TYR A 182 8.78 -5.57 -16.71
C TYR A 182 8.45 -4.68 -15.50
N VAL A 183 9.41 -3.88 -15.04
CA VAL A 183 9.24 -2.96 -13.92
C VAL A 183 8.08 -1.98 -14.18
N ASN A 184 8.05 -1.37 -15.36
CA ASN A 184 6.97 -0.45 -15.75
C ASN A 184 5.61 -1.16 -15.81
N SER A 185 5.56 -2.40 -16.31
CA SER A 185 4.33 -3.17 -16.39
C SER A 185 3.75 -3.46 -15.02
N VAL A 186 4.59 -3.89 -14.05
CA VAL A 186 4.15 -4.13 -12.67
C VAL A 186 3.68 -2.85 -12.01
N GLN A 187 4.37 -1.72 -12.21
CA GLN A 187 3.97 -0.42 -11.65
C GLN A 187 2.63 0.06 -12.20
N ASN A 188 2.41 -0.08 -13.50
CA ASN A 188 1.14 0.27 -14.13
C ASN A 188 0.01 -0.62 -13.59
N GLU A 189 0.26 -1.91 -13.46
CA GLU A 189 -0.70 -2.86 -12.91
C GLU A 189 -1.03 -2.54 -11.44
N TYR A 190 -0.02 -2.21 -10.64
CA TYR A 190 -0.22 -1.79 -9.25
C TYR A 190 -1.09 -0.54 -9.14
N SER A 191 -0.87 0.43 -10.03
CA SER A 191 -1.71 1.64 -10.11
C SER A 191 -3.15 1.31 -10.49
N THR A 192 -3.35 0.34 -11.38
CA THR A 192 -4.66 -0.14 -11.83
C THR A 192 -5.43 -0.79 -10.66
N ILE A 193 -4.76 -1.55 -9.79
CA ILE A 193 -5.36 -2.17 -8.61
C ILE A 193 -5.62 -1.13 -7.49
N GLY A 194 -5.33 0.15 -7.72
CA GLY A 194 -5.50 1.23 -6.73
C GLY A 194 -4.38 1.32 -5.71
N GLY A 195 -3.23 0.74 -6.01
CA GLY A 195 -2.02 0.88 -5.23
C GLY A 195 -1.30 2.19 -5.50
N TYR A 196 -0.52 2.65 -4.54
CA TYR A 196 0.35 3.81 -4.68
C TYR A 196 1.74 3.49 -4.11
N ILE A 197 2.73 3.37 -4.97
CA ILE A 197 4.12 3.30 -4.55
C ILE A 197 4.56 4.73 -4.24
N SER A 198 4.56 5.09 -2.97
CA SER A 198 5.26 6.28 -2.52
C SER A 198 6.74 6.09 -2.89
N SER A 199 7.29 6.98 -3.68
CA SER A 199 8.71 7.00 -4.06
C SER A 199 9.60 7.35 -2.86
N TYR A 200 9.37 6.70 -1.74
CA TYR A 200 10.18 6.83 -0.53
C TYR A 200 11.45 6.00 -0.76
N GLY A 201 12.49 6.64 -1.25
CA GLY A 201 13.82 6.06 -1.36
C GLY A 201 14.44 6.03 -2.74
N SER A 202 13.75 6.33 -3.83
CA SER A 202 14.39 6.37 -5.14
C SER A 202 15.23 7.62 -5.31
N LYS A 203 16.50 7.51 -4.91
CA LYS A 203 17.56 8.48 -5.26
C LYS A 203 17.89 8.45 -6.75
N TYR A 204 17.24 7.57 -7.54
CA TYR A 204 17.59 7.26 -8.92
C TYR A 204 16.33 7.05 -9.79
N THR A 205 15.41 8.02 -9.80
CA THR A 205 14.37 8.06 -10.84
C THR A 205 14.86 8.85 -12.03
N ASN A 206 15.55 8.17 -12.94
CA ASN A 206 15.59 8.59 -14.34
C ASN A 206 14.60 7.73 -15.14
N THR A 207 13.34 7.78 -14.78
CA THR A 207 12.25 7.34 -15.65
C THR A 207 11.22 8.46 -15.64
N THR A 208 10.97 9.01 -16.79
CA THR A 208 10.02 10.05 -17.17
C THR A 208 8.92 10.26 -16.11
N VAL A 209 9.19 11.21 -15.22
CA VAL A 209 8.15 11.72 -14.30
C VAL A 209 7.09 12.35 -15.21
N ASP A 210 5.86 11.81 -15.11
CA ASP A 210 4.71 12.45 -15.72
C ASP A 210 4.72 13.95 -15.32
N PRO A 211 4.94 14.89 -16.28
CA PRO A 211 5.05 16.31 -15.97
C PRO A 211 3.76 16.87 -15.35
N ASP A 212 2.62 16.21 -15.57
CA ASP A 212 1.34 16.60 -15.01
C ASP A 212 1.21 16.15 -13.54
N ARG A 213 1.93 15.10 -13.12
CA ARG A 213 1.97 14.64 -11.73
C ARG A 213 2.68 15.66 -10.81
N ALA A 214 3.83 16.18 -11.22
CA ALA A 214 4.54 17.21 -10.46
C ALA A 214 3.69 18.48 -10.30
N LYS A 215 2.95 18.86 -11.36
CA LYS A 215 1.99 19.97 -11.31
C LYS A 215 0.82 19.67 -10.37
N LYS A 216 0.32 18.45 -10.35
CA LYS A 216 -0.80 18.03 -9.48
C LYS A 216 -0.40 18.03 -8.01
N GLU A 217 0.80 17.57 -7.67
CA GLU A 217 1.35 17.64 -6.32
C GLU A 217 1.60 19.08 -5.85
N GLN A 218 2.15 19.94 -6.73
CA GLN A 218 2.29 21.35 -6.44
C GLN A 218 0.94 22.04 -6.22
N LEU A 219 -0.07 21.73 -7.05
CA LEU A 219 -1.42 22.26 -6.92
C LEU A 219 -2.08 21.82 -5.60
N LEU A 220 -1.90 20.56 -5.20
CA LEU A 220 -2.40 20.04 -3.93
C LEU A 220 -1.75 20.75 -2.73
N LYS A 221 -0.43 20.97 -2.77
CA LYS A 221 0.28 21.75 -1.74
C LYS A 221 -0.21 23.19 -1.68
N LEU A 222 -0.45 23.81 -2.83
CA LEU A 222 -0.95 25.20 -2.90
C LEU A 222 -2.38 25.31 -2.33
N LEU A 223 -3.23 24.33 -2.62
CA LEU A 223 -4.59 24.26 -2.06
C LEU A 223 -4.58 24.05 -0.54
N GLN A 224 -3.68 23.22 -0.02
CA GLN A 224 -3.50 23.03 1.43
C GLN A 224 -3.01 24.31 2.12
N LEU A 225 -2.07 25.03 1.52
CA LEU A 225 -1.58 26.31 2.05
C LEU A 225 -2.68 27.38 2.06
N LYS A 226 -3.44 27.51 0.96
CA LYS A 226 -4.60 28.41 0.90
C LYS A 226 -5.64 28.10 1.98
N LYS A 227 -5.94 26.83 2.18
CA LYS A 227 -6.88 26.38 3.22
C LYS A 227 -6.40 26.74 4.62
N LEU A 228 -5.09 26.61 4.87
CA LEU A 228 -4.46 27.02 6.15
C LEU A 228 -4.50 28.54 6.36
N GLU A 229 -4.30 29.33 5.32
CA GLU A 229 -4.40 30.79 5.39
C GLU A 229 -5.84 31.25 5.67
N GLU A 230 -6.84 30.65 5.02
CA GLU A 230 -8.25 30.90 5.28
C GLU A 230 -8.63 30.59 6.73
N LEU A 231 -8.14 29.46 7.27
CA LEU A 231 -8.36 29.09 8.67
C LEU A 231 -7.70 30.07 9.64
N ARG A 232 -6.49 30.55 9.35
CA ARG A 232 -5.80 31.57 10.16
C ARG A 232 -6.53 32.90 10.11
N ALA A 233 -7.00 33.32 8.93
CA ALA A 233 -7.78 34.53 8.75
C ALA A 233 -9.14 34.48 9.48
N TYR A 234 -9.77 33.31 9.50
CA TYR A 234 -11.00 33.09 10.27
C TYR A 234 -10.74 33.19 11.78
N GLN A 235 -9.68 32.59 12.29
CA GLN A 235 -9.31 32.63 13.70
C GLN A 235 -8.94 34.06 14.17
N SER A 236 -8.37 34.89 13.29
CA SER A 236 -8.03 36.30 13.62
C SER A 236 -9.25 37.23 13.65
N ARG A 237 -10.37 36.87 13.03
CA ARG A 237 -11.63 37.63 13.00
C ARG A 237 -12.56 37.27 14.16
N THR A 238 -12.29 36.17 14.86
CA THR A 238 -13.13 35.68 15.98
C THR A 238 -12.50 35.94 17.33
N ARG A 239 -11.38 36.68 17.37
CA ARG A 239 -10.80 37.33 18.55
C ARG A 239 -11.14 38.81 18.58
#